data_659f6c47443790ad8630dcda358829ba
#
_entry.id   659f6c47443790ad8630dcda358829ba
#
_cell.length_a   1.000
_cell.length_b   1.000
_cell.length_c   1.000
_cell.angle_alpha   90.00
_cell.angle_beta   90.00
_cell.angle_gamma   90.00
#
_symmetry.space_group_name_H-M   'P 1'
#
loop_
_entity.id
_entity.type
_entity.pdbx_description
1 polymer ?
#
loop_
_entity_poly.entity_id
_entity_poly.type
_entity_poly.pdbx_seq_one_letter_code
_entity_poly.pdbx_strand_id
1 'polypeptide(L)'
;ELCGDMVNVIRKPDETILVLADGMGSGVKANILATLTSKIISTLMSGDADIDECVETISETLPVCSVRGIAYSTFTIVRVKHNGEIYTAEFDGPEFVMLRDGVLEEPEKEMRVISGKEIWESHFTAKPGDMIISFSDGVIHAGIGRLINLGWKRVNVMEFIQRNYRPHISARVMTKDLVSVCDHLYEGEPGDDTTVAAVHIMPRTTTRVMVGPASSPDM
;
A
#
# COMPACT_ATOMS: atom_id res chain seq x y z
N GLU A 1 -14.88 -17.07 2.35
CA GLU A 1 -15.37 -15.72 2.01
C GLU A 1 -14.39 -15.08 1.04
N LEU A 2 -14.84 -14.21 0.12
CA LEU A 2 -13.96 -13.47 -0.78
C LEU A 2 -13.39 -12.27 -0.04
N CYS A 3 -12.08 -12.05 -0.18
CA CYS A 3 -11.40 -10.89 0.39
C CYS A 3 -11.92 -9.59 -0.24
N GLY A 4 -12.30 -8.62 0.57
CA GLY A 4 -12.73 -7.28 0.16
C GLY A 4 -11.59 -6.35 -0.19
N ASP A 5 -10.35 -6.76 0.07
CA ASP A 5 -9.15 -5.98 -0.25
C ASP A 5 -8.53 -6.42 -1.56
N MET A 6 -7.85 -5.48 -2.24
CA MET A 6 -7.11 -5.74 -3.47
C MET A 6 -5.79 -4.97 -3.50
N VAL A 7 -4.72 -5.67 -3.83
CA VAL A 7 -3.40 -5.07 -4.06
C VAL A 7 -2.98 -5.29 -5.51
N ASN A 8 -2.60 -4.20 -6.18
CA ASN A 8 -2.00 -4.24 -7.51
C ASN A 8 -0.62 -3.58 -7.51
N VAL A 9 0.32 -4.17 -8.24
CA VAL A 9 1.65 -3.61 -8.45
C VAL A 9 1.91 -3.49 -9.95
N ILE A 10 2.10 -2.24 -10.40
CA ILE A 10 2.46 -1.93 -11.78
C ILE A 10 3.96 -1.64 -11.83
N ARG A 11 4.67 -2.30 -12.72
CA ARG A 11 6.10 -2.05 -12.97
C ARG A 11 6.28 -1.48 -14.36
N LYS A 12 6.78 -0.25 -14.42
CA LYS A 12 7.21 0.41 -15.65
C LYS A 12 8.75 0.49 -15.68
N PRO A 13 9.35 0.83 -16.83
CA PRO A 13 10.80 0.93 -16.94
C PRO A 13 11.45 1.94 -15.98
N ASP A 14 10.74 2.99 -15.60
CA ASP A 14 11.19 4.12 -14.81
C ASP A 14 10.49 4.30 -13.46
N GLU A 15 9.44 3.51 -13.20
CA GLU A 15 8.67 3.61 -11.95
C GLU A 15 7.98 2.29 -11.54
N THR A 16 7.60 2.25 -10.27
CA THR A 16 6.73 1.21 -9.71
C THR A 16 5.57 1.88 -8.99
N ILE A 17 4.36 1.39 -9.22
CA ILE A 17 3.15 1.90 -8.59
C ILE A 17 2.51 0.76 -7.81
N LEU A 18 2.28 0.97 -6.51
CA LEU A 18 1.51 0.10 -5.63
C LEU A 18 0.13 0.73 -5.43
N VAL A 19 -0.92 -0.06 -5.59
CA VAL A 19 -2.30 0.33 -5.28
C VAL A 19 -2.87 -0.67 -4.30
N LEU A 20 -3.27 -0.22 -3.13
CA LEU A 20 -4.09 -0.95 -2.17
C LEU A 20 -5.49 -0.35 -2.20
N ALA A 21 -6.50 -1.16 -2.41
CA ALA A 21 -7.91 -0.76 -2.34
C ALA A 21 -8.65 -1.69 -1.38
N ASP A 22 -9.52 -1.11 -0.56
CA ASP A 22 -10.36 -1.82 0.39
C ASP A 22 -11.83 -1.46 0.11
N GLY A 23 -12.64 -2.47 -0.19
CA GLY A 23 -14.04 -2.31 -0.60
C GLY A 23 -14.98 -2.30 0.59
N MET A 24 -15.81 -1.27 0.72
CA MET A 24 -16.75 -1.17 1.83
C MET A 24 -17.70 -2.36 1.92
N GLY A 25 -17.78 -2.95 3.11
CA GLY A 25 -18.63 -4.06 3.47
C GLY A 25 -17.88 -5.37 3.55
N SER A 26 -18.49 -6.46 3.15
CA SER A 26 -17.88 -7.79 3.20
C SER A 26 -18.25 -8.65 1.99
N GLY A 27 -17.44 -9.68 1.74
CA GLY A 27 -17.70 -10.70 0.73
C GLY A 27 -17.71 -10.16 -0.71
N VAL A 28 -18.60 -10.69 -1.54
CA VAL A 28 -18.61 -10.44 -3.00
C VAL A 28 -18.70 -8.95 -3.35
N LYS A 29 -19.50 -8.19 -2.62
CA LYS A 29 -19.70 -6.76 -2.90
C LYS A 29 -18.43 -5.95 -2.63
N ALA A 30 -17.80 -6.15 -1.49
CA ALA A 30 -16.54 -5.51 -1.12
C ALA A 30 -15.44 -5.88 -2.13
N ASN A 31 -15.32 -7.17 -2.46
CA ASN A 31 -14.38 -7.65 -3.46
C ASN A 31 -14.56 -6.99 -4.84
N ILE A 32 -15.79 -6.82 -5.32
CA ILE A 32 -16.07 -6.14 -6.59
C ILE A 32 -15.63 -4.68 -6.52
N LEU A 33 -15.95 -3.95 -5.42
CA LEU A 33 -15.59 -2.56 -5.25
C LEU A 33 -14.06 -2.36 -5.23
N ALA A 34 -13.36 -3.14 -4.41
CA ALA A 34 -11.89 -3.08 -4.33
C ALA A 34 -11.24 -3.45 -5.68
N THR A 35 -11.74 -4.49 -6.34
CA THR A 35 -11.22 -4.93 -7.64
C THR A 35 -11.40 -3.85 -8.70
N LEU A 36 -12.58 -3.24 -8.82
CA LEU A 36 -12.85 -2.17 -9.79
C LEU A 36 -12.01 -0.94 -9.49
N THR A 37 -11.98 -0.47 -8.23
CA THR A 37 -11.17 0.68 -7.80
C THR A 37 -9.71 0.48 -8.14
N SER A 38 -9.14 -0.63 -7.69
CA SER A 38 -7.74 -0.98 -7.93
C SER A 38 -7.43 -1.11 -9.43
N LYS A 39 -8.35 -1.69 -10.23
CA LYS A 39 -8.16 -1.87 -11.66
C LYS A 39 -8.25 -0.55 -12.44
N ILE A 40 -9.19 0.33 -12.08
CA ILE A 40 -9.30 1.66 -12.68
C ILE A 40 -8.01 2.45 -12.44
N ILE A 41 -7.59 2.59 -11.18
CA ILE A 41 -6.35 3.29 -10.82
C ILE A 41 -5.15 2.70 -11.57
N SER A 42 -4.99 1.38 -11.51
CA SER A 42 -3.86 0.69 -12.15
C SER A 42 -3.81 0.90 -13.66
N THR A 43 -4.97 0.88 -14.32
CA THR A 43 -5.06 1.06 -15.77
C THR A 43 -4.74 2.49 -16.17
N LEU A 44 -5.35 3.47 -15.51
CA LEU A 44 -5.17 4.89 -15.81
C LEU A 44 -3.72 5.33 -15.52
N MET A 45 -3.19 5.00 -14.35
CA MET A 45 -1.80 5.36 -14.00
C MET A 45 -0.76 4.62 -14.86
N SER A 46 -1.09 3.46 -15.42
CA SER A 46 -0.24 2.81 -16.44
C SER A 46 -0.16 3.64 -17.72
N GLY A 47 -1.20 4.38 -18.04
CA GLY A 47 -1.30 5.33 -19.16
C GLY A 47 -0.87 6.76 -18.82
N ASP A 48 -0.17 6.96 -17.69
CA ASP A 48 0.31 8.26 -17.19
C ASP A 48 -0.78 9.24 -16.77
N ALA A 49 -2.01 8.78 -16.53
CA ALA A 49 -3.07 9.58 -15.95
C ALA A 49 -2.69 10.09 -14.55
N ASP A 50 -3.22 11.24 -14.19
CA ASP A 50 -3.06 11.81 -12.84
C ASP A 50 -4.12 11.29 -11.87
N ILE A 51 -4.05 11.75 -10.62
CA ILE A 51 -4.99 11.33 -9.57
C ILE A 51 -6.39 11.90 -9.83
N ASP A 52 -6.51 13.08 -10.42
CA ASP A 52 -7.80 13.71 -10.69
C ASP A 52 -8.62 12.83 -11.64
N GLU A 53 -8.02 12.39 -12.75
CA GLU A 53 -8.65 11.48 -13.71
C GLU A 53 -9.02 10.13 -13.08
N CYS A 54 -8.16 9.59 -12.20
CA CYS A 54 -8.46 8.35 -11.48
C CYS A 54 -9.69 8.50 -10.58
N VAL A 55 -9.75 9.57 -9.78
CA VAL A 55 -10.85 9.80 -8.82
C VAL A 55 -12.15 10.14 -9.54
N GLU A 56 -12.10 10.92 -10.59
CA GLU A 56 -13.26 11.22 -11.44
C GLU A 56 -13.83 9.94 -12.06
N THR A 57 -12.99 9.12 -12.68
CA THR A 57 -13.41 7.85 -13.27
C THR A 57 -14.02 6.90 -12.24
N ILE A 58 -13.42 6.79 -11.04
CA ILE A 58 -13.97 5.99 -9.93
C ILE A 58 -15.35 6.53 -9.54
N SER A 59 -15.49 7.84 -9.43
CA SER A 59 -16.73 8.49 -9.01
C SER A 59 -17.87 8.28 -9.99
N GLU A 60 -17.56 8.20 -11.29
CA GLU A 60 -18.55 7.99 -12.36
C GLU A 60 -18.86 6.50 -12.58
N THR A 61 -17.91 5.63 -12.35
CA THR A 61 -18.00 4.21 -12.73
C THR A 61 -18.56 3.33 -11.62
N LEU A 62 -18.21 3.62 -10.34
CA LEU A 62 -18.61 2.74 -9.24
C LEU A 62 -20.09 2.94 -8.90
N PRO A 63 -20.82 1.83 -8.64
CA PRO A 63 -22.23 1.90 -8.30
C PRO A 63 -22.43 2.60 -6.96
N VAL A 64 -23.30 3.60 -6.94
CA VAL A 64 -23.67 4.34 -5.73
C VAL A 64 -24.42 3.43 -4.77
N CYS A 65 -24.00 3.32 -3.52
CA CYS A 65 -24.73 2.59 -2.50
C CYS A 65 -26.07 3.30 -2.21
N SER A 66 -27.19 2.61 -2.45
CA SER A 66 -28.55 3.16 -2.29
C SER A 66 -28.88 3.64 -0.88
N VAL A 67 -28.16 3.14 0.14
CA VAL A 67 -28.38 3.49 1.56
C VAL A 67 -27.55 4.69 2.02
N ARG A 68 -26.34 4.87 1.49
CA ARG A 68 -25.42 5.94 1.87
C ARG A 68 -25.13 6.93 0.75
N GLY A 69 -25.65 6.72 -0.45
CA GLY A 69 -25.44 7.59 -1.61
C GLY A 69 -24.01 7.59 -2.17
N ILE A 70 -23.15 6.67 -1.75
CA ILE A 70 -21.74 6.64 -2.11
C ILE A 70 -21.35 5.21 -2.48
N ALA A 71 -20.75 5.03 -3.64
CA ALA A 71 -19.97 3.83 -3.92
C ALA A 71 -18.61 4.01 -3.24
N TYR A 72 -18.23 3.06 -2.41
CA TYR A 72 -17.14 3.30 -1.51
C TYR A 72 -16.12 2.18 -1.59
N SER A 73 -14.94 2.59 -1.94
CA SER A 73 -13.72 1.82 -1.70
C SER A 73 -12.66 2.83 -1.29
N THR A 74 -12.00 2.57 -0.19
CA THR A 74 -10.82 3.34 0.18
C THR A 74 -9.66 2.97 -0.72
N PHE A 75 -8.63 3.78 -0.82
CA PHE A 75 -7.42 3.39 -1.52
C PHE A 75 -6.18 4.12 -1.00
N THR A 76 -5.05 3.47 -1.17
CA THR A 76 -3.72 4.04 -1.01
C THR A 76 -2.91 3.75 -2.26
N ILE A 77 -2.32 4.79 -2.83
CA ILE A 77 -1.42 4.72 -3.98
C ILE A 77 -0.02 5.10 -3.50
N VAL A 78 0.98 4.31 -3.86
CA VAL A 78 2.40 4.64 -3.66
C VAL A 78 3.10 4.50 -5.01
N ARG A 79 3.48 5.62 -5.60
CA ARG A 79 4.22 5.70 -6.86
C ARG A 79 5.68 6.03 -6.56
N VAL A 80 6.58 5.17 -6.99
CA VAL A 80 8.02 5.29 -6.77
C VAL A 80 8.71 5.37 -8.11
N LYS A 81 9.30 6.51 -8.43
CA LYS A 81 10.14 6.67 -9.61
C LYS A 81 11.57 6.20 -9.34
N HIS A 82 12.23 5.71 -10.36
CA HIS A 82 13.61 5.23 -10.25
C HIS A 82 14.63 6.33 -9.92
N ASN A 83 14.27 7.61 -10.08
CA ASN A 83 15.08 8.73 -9.63
C ASN A 83 15.00 9.01 -8.12
N GLY A 84 14.11 8.29 -7.40
CA GLY A 84 13.88 8.42 -5.98
C GLY A 84 12.69 9.31 -5.60
N GLU A 85 12.01 9.93 -6.55
CA GLU A 85 10.77 10.65 -6.27
C GLU A 85 9.67 9.68 -5.85
N ILE A 86 8.99 10.01 -4.76
CA ILE A 86 7.81 9.29 -4.29
C ILE A 86 6.62 10.24 -4.30
N TYR A 87 5.52 9.72 -4.83
CA TYR A 87 4.20 10.30 -4.73
C TYR A 87 3.28 9.32 -4.03
N THR A 88 2.48 9.79 -3.08
CA THR A 88 1.42 9.01 -2.44
C THR A 88 0.08 9.74 -2.56
N ALA A 89 -1.00 8.97 -2.68
CA ALA A 89 -2.36 9.49 -2.58
C ALA A 89 -3.20 8.52 -1.74
N GLU A 90 -3.93 9.06 -0.79
CA GLU A 90 -4.74 8.31 0.17
C GLU A 90 -6.17 8.83 0.19
N PHE A 91 -7.12 7.92 0.18
CA PHE A 91 -8.55 8.21 0.29
C PHE A 91 -9.19 7.35 1.37
N ASP A 92 -9.58 7.96 2.47
CA ASP A 92 -10.43 7.47 3.57
C ASP A 92 -10.02 6.11 4.18
N GLY A 93 -8.76 5.70 3.98
CA GLY A 93 -8.15 4.52 4.60
C GLY A 93 -7.16 4.89 5.70
N PRO A 94 -6.56 3.87 6.34
CA PRO A 94 -5.46 4.10 7.27
C PRO A 94 -4.27 4.74 6.56
N GLU A 95 -3.70 5.76 7.18
CA GLU A 95 -2.51 6.41 6.65
C GLU A 95 -1.32 5.44 6.60
N PHE A 96 -0.55 5.49 5.51
CA PHE A 96 0.68 4.72 5.40
C PHE A 96 1.69 5.07 6.51
N VAL A 97 2.60 4.16 6.77
CA VAL A 97 3.72 4.34 7.69
C VAL A 97 5.01 4.38 6.90
N MET A 98 5.86 5.36 7.17
CA MET A 98 7.19 5.45 6.58
C MET A 98 8.25 5.23 7.64
N LEU A 99 9.21 4.38 7.34
CA LEU A 99 10.44 4.18 8.11
C LEU A 99 11.64 4.65 7.31
N ARG A 100 12.49 5.43 7.96
CA ARG A 100 13.82 5.83 7.48
C ARG A 100 14.85 5.47 8.54
N ASP A 101 15.75 4.56 8.23
CA ASP A 101 16.77 4.07 9.17
C ASP A 101 16.20 3.62 10.53
N GLY A 102 15.00 3.02 10.53
CA GLY A 102 14.29 2.55 11.72
C GLY A 102 13.56 3.65 12.50
N VAL A 103 13.56 4.87 12.02
CA VAL A 103 12.81 5.98 12.59
C VAL A 103 11.53 6.19 11.79
N LEU A 104 10.43 6.39 12.50
CA LEU A 104 9.16 6.76 11.88
C LEU A 104 9.27 8.19 11.34
N GLU A 105 8.95 8.37 10.08
CA GLU A 105 8.91 9.66 9.39
C GLU A 105 7.46 9.97 8.99
N GLU A 106 7.09 11.23 9.08
CA GLU A 106 5.78 11.72 8.63
C GLU A 106 5.99 12.74 7.51
N PRO A 107 5.96 12.31 6.22
CA PRO A 107 6.03 13.23 5.10
C PRO A 107 4.89 14.26 5.15
N GLU A 108 5.18 15.48 4.71
CA GLU A 108 4.16 16.52 4.59
C GLU A 108 3.04 16.04 3.67
N LYS A 109 1.79 16.29 4.09
CA LYS A 109 0.59 15.94 3.36
C LYS A 109 -0.19 17.19 2.99
N GLU A 110 -0.69 17.20 1.78
CA GLU A 110 -1.61 18.21 1.29
C GLU A 110 -2.97 17.55 0.99
N MET A 111 -4.05 18.18 1.44
CA MET A 111 -5.39 17.70 1.17
C MET A 111 -5.98 18.47 -0.02
N ARG A 112 -6.47 17.71 -1.00
CA ARG A 112 -7.25 18.25 -2.14
C ARG A 112 -8.63 17.61 -2.20
N VAL A 113 -9.61 18.38 -2.64
CA VAL A 113 -10.96 17.87 -2.89
C VAL A 113 -11.12 17.62 -4.38
N ILE A 114 -11.31 16.36 -4.76
CA ILE A 114 -11.50 15.91 -6.14
C ILE A 114 -12.85 15.18 -6.22
N SER A 115 -13.76 15.64 -7.04
CA SER A 115 -15.12 15.07 -7.16
C SER A 115 -15.83 14.86 -5.82
N GLY A 116 -15.64 15.81 -4.89
CA GLY A 116 -16.23 15.77 -3.55
C GLY A 116 -15.56 14.80 -2.56
N LYS A 117 -14.40 14.23 -2.91
CA LYS A 117 -13.60 13.35 -2.06
C LYS A 117 -12.34 14.07 -1.57
N GLU A 118 -12.04 13.94 -0.29
CA GLU A 118 -10.81 14.46 0.32
C GLU A 118 -9.67 13.48 0.05
N ILE A 119 -8.75 13.87 -0.82
CA ILE A 119 -7.57 13.10 -1.17
C ILE A 119 -6.36 13.71 -0.49
N TRP A 120 -5.63 12.90 0.28
CA TRP A 120 -4.39 13.30 0.94
C TRP A 120 -3.20 12.88 0.11
N GLU A 121 -2.39 13.85 -0.29
CA GLU A 121 -1.25 13.62 -1.17
C GLU A 121 0.06 13.99 -0.47
N SER A 122 1.13 13.25 -0.79
CA SER A 122 2.49 13.59 -0.37
C SER A 122 3.45 13.46 -1.53
N HIS A 123 4.43 14.36 -1.57
CA HIS A 123 5.55 14.33 -2.48
C HIS A 123 6.85 14.42 -1.70
N PHE A 124 7.70 13.43 -1.82
CA PHE A 124 8.99 13.42 -1.13
C PHE A 124 10.03 12.61 -1.88
N THR A 125 11.29 12.70 -1.42
CA THR A 125 12.39 11.95 -2.00
C THR A 125 12.79 10.80 -1.09
N ALA A 126 12.78 9.59 -1.65
CA ALA A 126 13.24 8.39 -0.97
C ALA A 126 14.75 8.32 -0.86
N LYS A 127 15.22 7.69 0.20
CA LYS A 127 16.60 7.26 0.39
C LYS A 127 16.68 5.73 0.35
N PRO A 128 17.81 5.16 -0.07
CA PRO A 128 18.04 3.71 0.06
C PRO A 128 17.85 3.28 1.52
N GLY A 129 17.06 2.23 1.73
CA GLY A 129 16.69 1.74 3.05
C GLY A 129 15.31 2.21 3.53
N ASP A 130 14.72 3.23 2.92
CA ASP A 130 13.36 3.66 3.26
C ASP A 130 12.34 2.54 3.00
N MET A 131 11.38 2.41 3.91
CA MET A 131 10.28 1.47 3.78
C MET A 131 8.96 2.20 3.97
N ILE A 132 8.05 2.05 3.00
CA ILE A 132 6.68 2.59 3.04
C ILE A 132 5.74 1.41 3.19
N ILE A 133 4.87 1.44 4.20
CA ILE A 133 3.98 0.35 4.57
C ILE A 133 2.54 0.88 4.55
N SER A 134 1.71 0.30 3.71
CA SER A 134 0.28 0.58 3.61
C SER A 134 -0.51 -0.64 4.07
N PHE A 135 -1.67 -0.44 4.65
CA PHE A 135 -2.52 -1.52 5.16
C PHE A 135 -3.99 -1.13 5.14
N SER A 136 -4.88 -2.15 5.06
CA SER A 136 -6.31 -1.97 5.19
C SER A 136 -6.72 -1.76 6.65
N ASP A 137 -7.95 -1.33 6.87
CA ASP A 137 -8.47 -1.03 8.21
C ASP A 137 -8.59 -2.27 9.10
N GLY A 138 -8.71 -3.48 8.52
CA GLY A 138 -8.66 -4.73 9.26
C GLY A 138 -7.39 -4.92 10.09
N VAL A 139 -6.27 -4.24 9.73
CA VAL A 139 -5.05 -4.25 10.54
C VAL A 139 -5.22 -3.44 11.83
N ILE A 140 -5.75 -2.23 11.72
CA ILE A 140 -5.95 -1.37 12.91
C ILE A 140 -7.11 -1.84 13.79
N HIS A 141 -8.05 -2.56 13.22
CA HIS A 141 -9.19 -3.17 13.91
C HIS A 141 -8.91 -4.58 14.45
N ALA A 142 -7.72 -5.14 14.18
CA ALA A 142 -7.37 -6.49 14.61
C ALA A 142 -7.61 -6.69 16.12
N GLY A 143 -8.32 -7.76 16.47
CA GLY A 143 -8.66 -8.13 17.84
C GLY A 143 -9.90 -7.47 18.42
N ILE A 144 -10.64 -6.64 17.68
CA ILE A 144 -11.91 -6.06 18.15
C ILE A 144 -12.89 -7.19 18.53
N GLY A 145 -13.47 -7.04 19.74
CA GLY A 145 -14.42 -8.02 20.28
C GLY A 145 -13.80 -9.34 20.72
N ARG A 146 -12.48 -9.46 20.69
CA ARG A 146 -11.70 -10.62 21.11
C ARG A 146 -10.66 -10.21 22.15
N LEU A 147 -9.36 -10.27 21.80
CA LEU A 147 -8.26 -9.96 22.70
C LEU A 147 -8.15 -8.47 23.05
N ILE A 148 -8.62 -7.58 22.18
CA ILE A 148 -8.53 -6.14 22.35
C ILE A 148 -9.88 -5.47 22.06
N ASN A 149 -10.46 -4.79 23.06
CA ASN A 149 -11.78 -4.16 22.91
C ASN A 149 -11.85 -3.06 21.83
N LEU A 150 -10.75 -2.33 21.60
CA LEU A 150 -10.70 -1.18 20.70
C LEU A 150 -9.84 -1.43 19.44
N GLY A 151 -9.48 -2.68 19.18
CA GLY A 151 -8.56 -3.06 18.10
C GLY A 151 -7.10 -2.69 18.37
N TRP A 152 -6.23 -3.10 17.46
CA TRP A 152 -4.79 -2.88 17.60
C TRP A 152 -4.41 -1.42 17.53
N LYS A 153 -5.14 -0.62 16.77
CA LYS A 153 -4.94 0.82 16.55
C LYS A 153 -3.62 1.16 15.82
N ARG A 154 -3.68 2.21 14.99
CA ARG A 154 -2.53 2.66 14.18
C ARG A 154 -1.26 2.91 15.03
N VAL A 155 -1.39 3.54 16.21
CA VAL A 155 -0.24 3.82 17.08
C VAL A 155 0.53 2.56 17.48
N ASN A 156 -0.17 1.49 17.82
CA ASN A 156 0.48 0.23 18.19
C ASN A 156 1.08 -0.49 16.97
N VAL A 157 0.45 -0.36 15.80
CA VAL A 157 1.01 -0.85 14.54
C VAL A 157 2.33 -0.15 14.24
N MET A 158 2.39 1.19 14.38
CA MET A 158 3.60 1.98 14.21
C MET A 158 4.71 1.57 15.19
N GLU A 159 4.38 1.41 16.47
CA GLU A 159 5.32 0.93 17.48
C GLU A 159 5.84 -0.47 17.17
N PHE A 160 4.97 -1.37 16.70
CA PHE A 160 5.37 -2.71 16.29
C PHE A 160 6.35 -2.66 15.12
N ILE A 161 6.03 -1.88 14.08
CA ILE A 161 6.88 -1.70 12.90
C ILE A 161 8.26 -1.19 13.33
N GLN A 162 8.31 -0.14 14.17
CA GLN A 162 9.56 0.45 14.64
C GLN A 162 10.40 -0.52 15.47
N ARG A 163 9.78 -1.26 16.40
CA ARG A 163 10.46 -2.24 17.26
C ARG A 163 11.00 -3.45 16.48
N ASN A 164 10.33 -3.84 15.41
CA ASN A 164 10.72 -5.00 14.61
C ASN A 164 11.63 -4.64 13.43
N TYR A 165 11.88 -3.36 13.19
CA TYR A 165 12.83 -2.93 12.18
C TYR A 165 14.24 -3.48 12.45
N ARG A 166 14.88 -3.92 11.37
CA ARG A 166 16.29 -4.36 11.34
C ARG A 166 16.91 -3.79 10.05
N PRO A 167 18.17 -3.37 10.00
CA PRO A 167 18.79 -2.72 8.84
C PRO A 167 18.66 -3.48 7.51
N HIS A 168 18.40 -4.78 7.55
CA HIS A 168 18.27 -5.64 6.36
C HIS A 168 16.92 -6.37 6.28
N ILE A 169 15.93 -5.93 7.06
CA ILE A 169 14.61 -6.53 7.00
C ILE A 169 14.00 -6.28 5.61
N SER A 170 13.51 -7.34 4.98
CA SER A 170 12.82 -7.18 3.70
C SER A 170 11.36 -6.74 3.91
N ALA A 171 10.78 -6.05 2.92
CA ALA A 171 9.35 -5.74 2.89
C ALA A 171 8.50 -7.01 3.15
N ARG A 172 8.87 -8.14 2.53
CA ARG A 172 8.16 -9.41 2.71
C ARG A 172 8.15 -9.90 4.15
N VAL A 173 9.25 -9.76 4.88
CA VAL A 173 9.30 -10.19 6.29
C VAL A 173 8.45 -9.26 7.13
N MET A 174 8.59 -7.95 6.97
CA MET A 174 7.80 -6.97 7.71
C MET A 174 6.29 -7.15 7.51
N THR A 175 5.83 -7.31 6.27
CA THR A 175 4.41 -7.52 5.98
C THR A 175 3.90 -8.83 6.57
N LYS A 176 4.69 -9.91 6.48
CA LYS A 176 4.34 -11.21 7.07
C LYS A 176 4.22 -11.13 8.59
N ASP A 177 5.14 -10.45 9.25
CA ASP A 177 5.13 -10.30 10.71
C ASP A 177 3.90 -9.50 11.15
N LEU A 178 3.53 -8.42 10.44
CA LEU A 178 2.33 -7.65 10.71
C LEU A 178 1.05 -8.49 10.58
N VAL A 179 0.89 -9.22 9.48
CA VAL A 179 -0.27 -10.11 9.26
C VAL A 179 -0.32 -11.20 10.34
N SER A 180 0.82 -11.78 10.71
CA SER A 180 0.87 -12.80 11.75
C SER A 180 0.40 -12.29 13.12
N VAL A 181 0.68 -11.02 13.45
CA VAL A 181 0.15 -10.40 14.67
C VAL A 181 -1.36 -10.20 14.57
N CYS A 182 -1.86 -9.75 13.41
CA CYS A 182 -3.31 -9.61 13.20
C CYS A 182 -4.02 -10.96 13.35
N ASP A 183 -3.51 -12.03 12.75
CA ASP A 183 -4.06 -13.38 12.88
C ASP A 183 -4.12 -13.84 14.34
N HIS A 184 -3.07 -13.54 15.11
CA HIS A 184 -3.04 -13.85 16.54
C HIS A 184 -4.08 -13.03 17.31
N LEU A 185 -4.22 -11.73 17.02
CA LEU A 185 -5.20 -10.86 17.68
C LEU A 185 -6.64 -11.27 17.35
N TYR A 186 -6.87 -11.76 16.14
CA TYR A 186 -8.16 -12.32 15.71
C TYR A 186 -8.40 -13.76 16.17
N GLU A 187 -7.44 -14.38 16.89
CA GLU A 187 -7.53 -15.78 17.34
C GLU A 187 -7.79 -16.76 16.18
N GLY A 188 -7.26 -16.46 14.99
CA GLY A 188 -7.44 -17.28 13.78
C GLY A 188 -8.79 -17.15 13.08
N GLU A 189 -9.67 -16.27 13.56
CA GLU A 189 -10.96 -15.98 12.93
C GLU A 189 -11.06 -14.48 12.62
N PRO A 190 -10.57 -14.04 11.46
CA PRO A 190 -10.59 -12.63 11.08
C PRO A 190 -12.00 -12.03 11.15
N GLY A 191 -12.13 -10.88 11.81
CA GLY A 191 -13.38 -10.11 11.83
C GLY A 191 -13.52 -9.21 10.60
N ASP A 192 -12.41 -8.96 9.91
CA ASP A 192 -12.32 -8.17 8.69
C ASP A 192 -11.16 -8.65 7.82
N ASP A 193 -11.17 -8.26 6.54
CA ASP A 193 -10.07 -8.53 5.63
C ASP A 193 -8.82 -7.74 6.06
N THR A 194 -7.69 -8.43 6.09
CA THR A 194 -6.44 -7.89 6.63
C THR A 194 -5.35 -7.92 5.57
N THR A 195 -5.01 -6.77 5.03
CA THR A 195 -4.03 -6.66 3.96
C THR A 195 -2.93 -5.67 4.33
N VAL A 196 -1.69 -6.09 4.10
CA VAL A 196 -0.48 -5.26 4.28
C VAL A 196 0.35 -5.30 3.03
N ALA A 197 0.73 -4.13 2.53
CA ALA A 197 1.62 -3.97 1.40
C ALA A 197 2.79 -3.05 1.76
N ALA A 198 4.00 -3.36 1.29
CA ALA A 198 5.16 -2.55 1.58
C ALA A 198 6.06 -2.36 0.35
N VAL A 199 6.60 -1.15 0.24
CA VAL A 199 7.65 -0.79 -0.71
C VAL A 199 8.94 -0.56 0.07
N HIS A 200 10.00 -1.26 -0.30
CA HIS A 200 11.34 -1.10 0.27
C HIS A 200 12.29 -0.55 -0.78
N ILE A 201 12.86 0.61 -0.53
CA ILE A 201 13.79 1.26 -1.44
C ILE A 201 15.18 0.65 -1.27
N MET A 202 15.59 -0.14 -2.26
CA MET A 202 16.88 -0.82 -2.22
C MET A 202 17.99 0.05 -2.80
N PRO A 203 19.23 -0.06 -2.28
CA PRO A 203 20.39 0.55 -2.93
C PRO A 203 20.55 0.04 -4.35
N ARG A 204 20.91 0.89 -5.30
CA ARG A 204 21.25 0.46 -6.65
C ARG A 204 22.52 -0.38 -6.62
N THR A 205 22.37 -1.68 -6.79
CA THR A 205 23.52 -2.58 -7.04
C THR A 205 23.85 -2.52 -8.52
N THR A 206 24.93 -1.82 -8.87
CA THR A 206 25.51 -1.89 -10.23
C THR A 206 26.32 -3.17 -10.33
N THR A 207 25.75 -4.23 -10.83
CA THR A 207 26.50 -5.43 -11.20
C THR A 207 27.19 -5.15 -12.53
N ARG A 208 28.50 -4.86 -12.52
CA ARG A 208 29.33 -4.86 -13.73
C ARG A 208 29.67 -6.31 -14.04
N VAL A 209 29.05 -6.88 -15.05
CA VAL A 209 29.50 -8.15 -15.63
C VAL A 209 30.66 -7.80 -16.57
N MET A 210 31.89 -8.14 -16.18
CA MET A 210 33.04 -8.11 -17.09
C MET A 210 33.07 -9.46 -17.84
N VAL A 211 32.72 -9.41 -19.11
CA VAL A 211 32.95 -10.57 -20.01
C VAL A 211 34.34 -10.40 -20.60
N GLY A 212 35.30 -11.14 -20.08
CA GLY A 212 36.61 -11.25 -20.68
C GLY A 212 36.62 -12.41 -21.72
N PRO A 213 37.25 -12.25 -22.91
CA PRO A 213 37.46 -13.37 -23.80
C PRO A 213 38.45 -14.35 -23.17
N ALA A 214 38.04 -15.59 -22.98
CA ALA A 214 38.94 -16.66 -22.64
C ALA A 214 39.52 -17.23 -23.97
N SER A 215 40.78 -16.92 -24.27
CA SER A 215 41.51 -17.66 -25.32
C SER A 215 42.13 -18.90 -24.71
N SER A 216 41.83 -20.06 -25.29
CA SER A 216 42.57 -21.31 -25.00
C SER A 216 44.01 -21.11 -25.37
N PRO A 217 44.97 -21.57 -24.55
CA PRO A 217 46.33 -21.66 -25.03
C PRO A 217 46.39 -22.76 -26.09
N ASP A 218 46.88 -22.39 -27.27
CA ASP A 218 47.23 -23.33 -28.30
C ASP A 218 48.30 -24.30 -27.79
N MET A 219 48.02 -25.60 -27.96
CA MET A 219 49.04 -26.66 -27.87
C MET A 219 49.83 -26.75 -29.17
#